data_62ec9988fd85e71e5646f42373d66a44
#
_entry.id   62ec9988fd85e71e5646f42373d66a44
#
_cell.length_a   1.000
_cell.length_b   1.000
_cell.length_c   1.000
_cell.angle_alpha   90.00
_cell.angle_beta   90.00
_cell.angle_gamma   90.00
#
_symmetry.space_group_name_H-M   'P 1'
#
loop_
_entity.id
_entity.type
_entity.pdbx_description
1 polymer ?
#
loop_
_entity_poly.entity_id
_entity_poly.type
_entity_poly.pdbx_seq_one_letter_code
_entity_poly.pdbx_strand_id
1 'polypeptide(L)'
;MLLRFTKMHGLGNDFMVLDLVSQHAHILPKHAKQWGDRHTGIGFDQLLIVEAPSNPEVDFRYRIFNSDGSEVEQCGNGARCFARFVLDKRLTAKRQIRVETKSGVIELDVRSDGQISVNMGAPRLVPADIPFQAAERSEEHTSELQSPPLS
;
A
#
# COMPACT_ATOMS: atom_id res chain seq x y z
N MET A 1 -21.65 1.93 0.91
CA MET A 1 -20.48 2.74 1.31
C MET A 1 -19.62 3.02 0.10
N LEU A 2 -19.20 4.24 -0.06
CA LEU A 2 -18.37 4.66 -1.16
C LEU A 2 -16.92 4.74 -0.69
N LEU A 3 -16.06 3.91 -1.26
CA LEU A 3 -14.63 3.91 -0.97
C LEU A 3 -13.87 4.26 -2.24
N ARG A 4 -12.91 5.15 -2.09
CA ARG A 4 -11.97 5.46 -3.17
C ARG A 4 -10.76 4.57 -3.05
N PHE A 5 -10.32 4.03 -4.14
CA PHE A 5 -9.12 3.22 -4.21
C PHE A 5 -8.34 3.50 -5.48
N THR A 6 -7.10 3.11 -5.49
CA THR A 6 -6.21 3.26 -6.63
C THR A 6 -5.67 1.90 -7.03
N LYS A 7 -5.68 1.61 -8.32
CA LYS A 7 -5.01 0.40 -8.84
C LYS A 7 -3.61 0.78 -9.30
N MET A 8 -2.62 0.04 -8.85
CA MET A 8 -1.23 0.26 -9.22
C MET A 8 -0.61 -1.04 -9.70
N HIS A 9 0.29 -0.92 -10.66
CA HIS A 9 0.98 -2.07 -11.27
C HIS A 9 2.48 -1.84 -11.24
N GLY A 10 3.23 -2.89 -10.96
CA GLY A 10 4.67 -2.82 -11.01
C GLY A 10 5.30 -4.18 -10.82
N LEU A 11 6.32 -4.49 -11.63
CA LEU A 11 7.11 -5.72 -11.53
C LEU A 11 6.27 -7.00 -11.51
N GLY A 12 5.22 -7.03 -12.31
CA GLY A 12 4.34 -8.19 -12.42
C GLY A 12 3.27 -8.31 -11.35
N ASN A 13 3.23 -7.41 -10.38
CA ASN A 13 2.20 -7.39 -9.35
C ASN A 13 1.24 -6.24 -9.60
N ASP A 14 -0.04 -6.47 -9.27
CA ASP A 14 -0.99 -5.38 -9.20
C ASP A 14 -1.52 -5.24 -7.77
N PHE A 15 -1.75 -3.98 -7.40
CA PHE A 15 -2.18 -3.61 -6.06
C PHE A 15 -3.48 -2.84 -6.12
N MET A 16 -4.38 -3.14 -5.21
CA MET A 16 -5.44 -2.22 -4.84
C MET A 16 -4.95 -1.43 -3.64
N VAL A 17 -4.93 -0.10 -3.73
CA VAL A 17 -4.42 0.75 -2.65
C VAL A 17 -5.56 1.52 -2.05
N LEU A 18 -5.75 1.37 -0.74
CA LEU A 18 -6.75 2.10 0.04
C LEU A 18 -6.07 3.10 0.95
N ASP A 19 -6.44 4.37 0.79
CA ASP A 19 -6.00 5.43 1.69
C ASP A 19 -7.01 5.57 2.83
N LEU A 20 -6.65 5.08 4.00
CA LEU A 20 -7.44 5.23 5.22
C LEU A 20 -6.93 6.37 6.11
N VAL A 21 -6.05 7.21 5.57
CA VAL A 21 -5.70 8.48 6.22
C VAL A 21 -6.79 9.51 5.98
N SER A 22 -7.28 9.59 4.74
CA SER A 22 -8.27 10.60 4.34
C SER A 22 -9.70 10.07 4.26
N GLN A 23 -9.92 8.79 4.46
CA GLN A 23 -11.25 8.21 4.52
C GLN A 23 -11.27 7.13 5.60
N HIS A 24 -12.46 6.77 6.06
CA HIS A 24 -12.61 5.82 7.16
C HIS A 24 -13.29 4.55 6.69
N ALA A 25 -12.70 3.42 7.04
CA ALA A 25 -13.31 2.11 6.84
C ALA A 25 -12.60 1.12 7.75
N HIS A 26 -13.32 0.07 8.15
CA HIS A 26 -12.74 -1.03 8.90
C HIS A 26 -12.55 -2.20 7.94
N ILE A 27 -11.30 -2.50 7.63
CA ILE A 27 -10.95 -3.50 6.62
C ILE A 27 -10.52 -4.79 7.33
N LEU A 28 -11.17 -5.87 6.97
CA LEU A 28 -10.91 -7.21 7.49
C LEU A 28 -10.32 -8.10 6.39
N PRO A 29 -9.63 -9.19 6.77
CA PRO A 29 -9.09 -10.13 5.77
C PRO A 29 -10.12 -10.63 4.74
N LYS A 30 -11.37 -10.81 5.17
CA LYS A 30 -12.44 -11.23 4.25
C LYS A 30 -12.71 -10.22 3.15
N HIS A 31 -12.48 -8.93 3.41
CA HIS A 31 -12.62 -7.91 2.38
C HIS A 31 -11.56 -8.06 1.30
N ALA A 32 -10.31 -8.34 1.69
CA ALA A 32 -9.24 -8.58 0.73
C ALA A 32 -9.57 -9.77 -0.16
N LYS A 33 -10.07 -10.84 0.43
CA LYS A 33 -10.47 -12.03 -0.32
C LYS A 33 -11.61 -11.75 -1.29
N GLN A 34 -12.62 -11.02 -0.84
CA GLN A 34 -13.78 -10.69 -1.66
C GLN A 34 -13.41 -9.77 -2.82
N TRP A 35 -12.68 -8.70 -2.53
CA TRP A 35 -12.32 -7.71 -3.54
C TRP A 35 -11.22 -8.20 -4.48
N GLY A 36 -10.38 -9.12 -4.00
CA GLY A 36 -9.29 -9.67 -4.78
C GLY A 36 -9.71 -10.67 -5.85
N ASP A 37 -10.92 -11.16 -5.77
CA ASP A 37 -11.45 -12.09 -6.76
C ASP A 37 -11.57 -11.40 -8.11
N ARG A 38 -10.89 -11.96 -9.12
CA ARG A 38 -10.84 -11.35 -10.45
C ARG A 38 -12.13 -11.54 -11.25
N HIS A 39 -13.02 -12.40 -10.78
CA HIS A 39 -14.31 -12.66 -11.44
C HIS A 39 -15.45 -11.86 -10.84
N THR A 40 -15.47 -11.74 -9.50
CA THR A 40 -16.60 -11.13 -8.80
C THR A 40 -16.23 -9.84 -8.09
N GLY A 41 -14.94 -9.56 -7.95
CA GLY A 41 -14.45 -8.35 -7.29
C GLY A 41 -13.64 -7.48 -8.22
N ILE A 42 -12.80 -6.66 -7.64
CA ILE A 42 -11.92 -5.75 -8.39
C ILE A 42 -10.77 -6.52 -9.04
N GLY A 43 -10.26 -7.51 -8.34
CA GLY A 43 -9.12 -8.30 -8.78
C GLY A 43 -7.80 -7.60 -8.50
N PHE A 44 -6.92 -8.28 -7.79
CA PHE A 44 -5.57 -7.78 -7.51
C PHE A 44 -4.72 -8.93 -6.97
N ASP A 45 -3.42 -8.75 -7.00
CA ASP A 45 -2.51 -9.66 -6.31
C ASP A 45 -2.47 -9.36 -4.83
N GLN A 46 -2.42 -8.07 -4.47
CA GLN A 46 -2.33 -7.64 -3.08
C GLN A 46 -3.14 -6.38 -2.85
N LEU A 47 -3.64 -6.27 -1.61
CA LEU A 47 -4.31 -5.06 -1.11
C LEU A 47 -3.35 -4.35 -0.18
N LEU A 48 -3.07 -3.09 -0.48
CA LEU A 48 -2.23 -2.22 0.35
C LEU A 48 -3.12 -1.20 1.05
N ILE A 49 -3.06 -1.17 2.37
CA ILE A 49 -3.83 -0.22 3.17
C ILE A 49 -2.87 0.77 3.80
N VAL A 50 -3.10 2.06 3.54
CA VAL A 50 -2.32 3.15 4.10
C VAL A 50 -3.09 3.77 5.24
N GLU A 51 -2.51 3.82 6.42
CA GLU A 51 -3.16 4.28 7.63
C GLU A 51 -2.34 5.34 8.34
N ALA A 52 -3.00 6.10 9.23
CA ALA A 52 -2.31 6.99 10.13
C ALA A 52 -1.45 6.18 11.12
N PRO A 53 -0.30 6.72 11.55
CA PRO A 53 0.58 5.97 12.44
C PRO A 53 -0.01 5.87 13.85
N SER A 54 0.35 4.80 14.56
CA SER A 54 0.06 4.68 15.99
C SER A 54 1.15 5.30 16.85
N ASN A 55 2.30 5.60 16.26
CA ASN A 55 3.48 6.14 16.92
C ASN A 55 3.82 7.50 16.31
N PRO A 56 3.92 8.59 17.11
CA PRO A 56 4.19 9.91 16.55
C PRO A 56 5.58 10.06 15.91
N GLU A 57 6.47 9.10 16.11
CA GLU A 57 7.80 9.13 15.51
C GLU A 57 7.82 8.56 14.08
N VAL A 58 6.73 7.99 13.62
CA VAL A 58 6.61 7.48 12.26
C VAL A 58 5.57 8.28 11.50
N ASP A 59 5.67 8.25 10.18
CA ASP A 59 4.82 9.08 9.32
C ASP A 59 3.53 8.37 8.93
N PHE A 60 3.60 7.06 8.74
CA PHE A 60 2.45 6.25 8.32
C PHE A 60 2.56 4.85 8.90
N ARG A 61 1.46 4.13 8.75
CA ARG A 61 1.39 2.70 8.92
C ARG A 61 0.84 2.09 7.65
N TYR A 62 1.34 0.93 7.22
CA TYR A 62 0.67 0.21 6.16
C TYR A 62 0.49 -1.26 6.50
N ARG A 63 -0.50 -1.85 5.87
CA ARG A 63 -0.80 -3.27 5.97
C ARG A 63 -0.98 -3.82 4.56
N ILE A 64 -0.55 -5.04 4.35
CA ILE A 64 -0.63 -5.69 3.03
C ILE A 64 -1.34 -7.03 3.21
N PHE A 65 -2.34 -7.26 2.38
CA PHE A 65 -3.05 -8.54 2.33
C PHE A 65 -2.90 -9.13 0.95
N ASN A 66 -2.73 -10.45 0.90
CA ASN A 66 -2.87 -11.19 -0.34
C ASN A 66 -4.34 -11.30 -0.72
N SER A 67 -4.60 -11.67 -1.97
CA SER A 67 -5.97 -11.83 -2.46
C SER A 67 -6.72 -13.01 -1.81
N ASP A 68 -6.02 -13.87 -1.09
CA ASP A 68 -6.64 -14.94 -0.31
C ASP A 68 -7.04 -14.50 1.11
N GLY A 69 -6.77 -13.24 1.46
CA GLY A 69 -7.07 -12.69 2.77
C GLY A 69 -5.94 -12.79 3.79
N SER A 70 -4.86 -13.47 3.48
CA SER A 70 -3.72 -13.57 4.39
C SER A 70 -2.95 -12.25 4.45
N GLU A 71 -2.54 -11.87 5.65
CA GLU A 71 -1.74 -10.66 5.82
C GLU A 71 -0.26 -10.97 5.63
N VAL A 72 0.41 -10.14 4.86
CA VAL A 72 1.84 -10.24 4.55
C VAL A 72 2.59 -9.31 5.49
N GLU A 73 3.74 -9.75 6.00
CA GLU A 73 4.54 -8.90 6.88
C GLU A 73 5.10 -7.71 6.14
N GLN A 74 5.74 -7.95 5.00
CA GLN A 74 6.16 -6.91 4.08
C GLN A 74 6.72 -7.53 2.80
N CYS A 75 6.77 -6.70 1.76
CA CYS A 75 7.48 -7.06 0.53
C CYS A 75 8.05 -5.77 -0.08
N GLY A 76 9.16 -5.92 -0.81
CA GLY A 76 9.82 -4.76 -1.43
C GLY A 76 8.90 -4.02 -2.40
N ASN A 77 8.12 -4.76 -3.18
CA ASN A 77 7.17 -4.14 -4.11
C ASN A 77 6.08 -3.36 -3.38
N GLY A 78 5.59 -3.89 -2.28
CA GLY A 78 4.59 -3.19 -1.47
C GLY A 78 5.13 -1.89 -0.90
N ALA A 79 6.37 -1.90 -0.40
CA ALA A 79 7.00 -0.71 0.13
C ALA A 79 7.20 0.36 -0.94
N ARG A 80 7.62 -0.04 -2.14
CA ARG A 80 7.78 0.89 -3.26
C ARG A 80 6.44 1.45 -3.72
N CYS A 81 5.44 0.60 -3.81
CA CYS A 81 4.08 1.01 -4.15
C CYS A 81 3.55 2.02 -3.13
N PHE A 82 3.75 1.75 -1.85
CA PHE A 82 3.35 2.65 -0.78
C PHE A 82 4.02 4.01 -0.92
N ALA A 83 5.33 4.04 -1.08
CA ALA A 83 6.07 5.31 -1.18
C ALA A 83 5.60 6.13 -2.37
N ARG A 84 5.40 5.48 -3.51
CA ARG A 84 4.92 6.15 -4.70
C ARG A 84 3.51 6.70 -4.49
N PHE A 85 2.66 5.92 -3.87
CA PHE A 85 1.28 6.32 -3.62
C PHE A 85 1.20 7.57 -2.73
N VAL A 86 1.91 7.58 -1.59
CA VAL A 86 1.81 8.72 -0.65
C VAL A 86 2.40 9.99 -1.24
N LEU A 87 3.39 9.89 -2.10
CA LEU A 87 3.93 11.06 -2.80
C LEU A 87 3.00 11.53 -3.92
N ASP A 88 2.47 10.63 -4.71
CA ASP A 88 1.56 10.98 -5.80
C ASP A 88 0.27 11.60 -5.28
N LYS A 89 -0.23 11.12 -4.16
CA LYS A 89 -1.44 11.65 -3.53
C LYS A 89 -1.16 12.84 -2.61
N ARG A 90 0.10 13.23 -2.49
CA ARG A 90 0.53 14.35 -1.65
C ARG A 90 0.13 14.19 -0.19
N LEU A 91 0.13 12.95 0.30
CA LEU A 91 -0.06 12.68 1.72
C LEU A 91 1.17 13.06 2.53
N THR A 92 2.32 13.14 1.89
CA THR A 92 3.56 13.64 2.46
C THR A 92 4.39 14.29 1.36
N ALA A 93 5.22 15.27 1.76
CA ALA A 93 6.24 15.85 0.90
C ALA A 93 7.64 15.34 1.24
N LYS A 94 7.74 14.51 2.27
CA LYS A 94 9.03 14.00 2.71
C LYS A 94 9.58 12.99 1.73
N ARG A 95 10.90 13.01 1.57
CA ARG A 95 11.61 12.02 0.77
C ARG A 95 12.14 10.87 1.62
N GLN A 96 12.15 11.05 2.92
CA GLN A 96 12.55 10.04 3.89
C GLN A 96 11.33 9.76 4.76
N ILE A 97 10.74 8.60 4.58
CA ILE A 97 9.44 8.25 5.15
C ILE A 97 9.62 7.08 6.10
N ARG A 98 9.21 7.25 7.33
CA ARG A 98 9.23 6.18 8.33
C ARG A 98 7.84 5.58 8.43
N VAL A 99 7.78 4.26 8.36
CA VAL A 99 6.50 3.54 8.26
C VAL A 99 6.48 2.37 9.21
N GLU A 100 5.36 2.23 9.93
CA GLU A 100 5.09 1.02 10.71
C GLU A 100 4.56 -0.07 9.80
N THR A 101 5.08 -1.27 9.95
CA THR A 101 4.58 -2.47 9.28
C THR A 101 4.31 -3.54 10.32
N LYS A 102 3.74 -4.65 9.89
CA LYS A 102 3.49 -5.78 10.77
C LYS A 102 4.79 -6.32 11.41
N SER A 103 5.92 -6.21 10.70
CA SER A 103 7.21 -6.71 11.18
C SER A 103 8.08 -5.64 11.83
N GLY A 104 7.61 -4.41 11.94
CA GLY A 104 8.34 -3.32 12.58
C GLY A 104 8.40 -2.07 11.73
N VAL A 105 9.22 -1.12 12.15
CA VAL A 105 9.38 0.16 11.45
C VAL A 105 10.42 0.02 10.35
N ILE A 106 10.06 0.49 9.18
CA ILE A 106 10.99 0.59 8.05
C ILE A 106 11.17 2.05 7.67
N GLU A 107 12.25 2.35 6.99
CA GLU A 107 12.52 3.67 6.47
C GLU A 107 12.64 3.61 4.96
N LEU A 108 11.90 4.47 4.28
CA LEU A 108 11.90 4.57 2.83
C LEU A 108 12.59 5.86 2.44
N ASP A 109 13.56 5.77 1.54
CA ASP A 109 14.27 6.92 1.01
C ASP A 109 13.98 7.04 -0.47
N VAL A 110 13.29 8.11 -0.85
CA VAL A 110 12.92 8.36 -2.23
C VAL A 110 13.97 9.27 -2.86
N ARG A 111 14.71 8.73 -3.83
CA ARG A 111 15.77 9.46 -4.49
C ARG A 111 15.19 10.40 -5.54
N SER A 112 16.01 11.39 -5.94
CA SER A 112 15.62 12.39 -6.94
C SER A 112 15.32 11.79 -8.31
N ASP A 113 15.88 10.61 -8.61
CA ASP A 113 15.63 9.91 -9.87
C ASP A 113 14.38 9.03 -9.82
N GLY A 114 13.64 9.06 -8.71
CA GLY A 114 12.42 8.27 -8.53
C GLY A 114 12.66 6.87 -7.96
N GLN A 115 13.91 6.50 -7.74
CA GLN A 115 14.22 5.21 -7.10
C GLN A 115 13.98 5.28 -5.61
N ILE A 116 13.64 4.15 -5.02
CA ILE A 116 13.26 4.05 -3.62
C ILE A 116 14.14 3.02 -2.95
N SER A 117 14.85 3.45 -1.90
CA SER A 117 15.61 2.56 -1.04
C SER A 117 14.76 2.18 0.17
N VAL A 118 14.79 0.93 0.55
CA VAL A 118 14.06 0.42 1.71
C VAL A 118 15.05 -0.07 2.74
N ASN A 119 15.03 0.55 3.91
CA ASN A 119 15.82 0.11 5.06
C ASN A 119 14.87 -0.56 6.04
N MET A 120 15.10 -1.83 6.28
CA MET A 120 14.21 -2.68 7.05
C MET A 120 14.62 -2.79 8.53
N GLY A 121 15.29 -1.79 9.05
CA GLY A 121 15.61 -1.72 10.47
C GLY A 121 16.92 -2.39 10.86
N ALA A 122 17.20 -3.61 10.42
CA ALA A 122 18.54 -4.16 10.41
C ALA A 122 19.25 -3.58 9.18
N PRO A 123 20.59 -3.57 9.12
CA PRO A 123 21.30 -3.03 7.96
C PRO A 123 21.07 -3.91 6.73
N ARG A 124 19.88 -3.92 6.24
CA ARG A 124 19.41 -4.77 5.18
C ARG A 124 18.74 -3.89 4.14
N LEU A 125 19.47 -3.64 3.07
CA LEU A 125 18.93 -2.88 1.96
C LEU A 125 18.26 -3.84 1.00
N VAL A 126 17.00 -3.56 0.73
CA VAL A 126 16.30 -4.23 -0.37
C VAL A 126 16.74 -3.55 -1.64
N PRO A 127 17.10 -4.30 -2.71
CA PRO A 127 17.47 -3.69 -3.97
C PRO A 127 16.38 -2.74 -4.45
N ALA A 128 16.72 -1.46 -4.51
CA ALA A 128 15.78 -0.42 -4.91
C ALA A 128 16.09 0.09 -6.31
N ASP A 129 16.99 -0.58 -7.01
CA ASP A 129 17.49 -0.13 -8.31
C ASP A 129 16.53 -0.41 -9.45
N ILE A 130 15.48 -1.18 -9.18
CA ILE A 130 14.46 -1.45 -10.18
C ILE A 130 13.36 -0.42 -10.01
N PRO A 131 13.16 0.48 -10.97
CA PRO A 131 12.10 1.48 -10.87
C PRO A 131 10.74 0.81 -10.84
N PHE A 132 9.85 1.31 -9.99
CA PHE A 132 8.48 0.84 -9.92
C PHE A 132 7.67 1.58 -10.97
N GLN A 133 7.15 0.85 -11.95
CA GLN A 133 6.48 1.43 -13.11
C GLN A 133 5.04 1.86 -12.85
N ALA A 134 4.51 1.58 -11.69
CA ALA A 134 3.11 1.86 -11.37
C ALA A 134 2.75 3.34 -11.47
N ALA A 135 3.72 4.23 -11.32
CA ALA A 135 3.48 5.67 -11.40
C ALA A 135 2.88 6.10 -12.74
N GLU A 136 3.20 5.39 -13.81
CA GLU A 136 2.69 5.69 -15.14
C GLU A 136 1.35 5.03 -15.42
N ARG A 137 0.94 4.09 -14.57
CA ARG A 137 -0.26 3.29 -14.76
C ARG A 137 -1.19 3.32 -13.54
N SER A 138 -1.02 4.31 -12.70
CA SER A 138 -1.89 4.46 -11.55
C SER A 138 -3.28 4.88 -12.03
N GLU A 139 -4.27 4.10 -11.65
CA GLU A 139 -5.66 4.38 -11.97
C GLU A 139 -6.41 4.63 -10.68
N GLU A 140 -7.08 5.77 -10.63
CA GLU A 140 -7.90 6.10 -9.47
C GLU A 140 -9.35 5.80 -9.77
N HIS A 141 -9.98 5.08 -8.86
CA HIS A 141 -11.38 4.72 -8.98
C HIS A 141 -12.15 5.22 -7.77
N THR A 142 -13.36 5.68 -8.04
CA THR A 142 -14.33 5.95 -7.00
C THR A 142 -15.54 5.09 -7.28
N SER A 143 -15.83 4.16 -6.39
CA SER A 143 -16.94 3.27 -6.60
C SER A 143 -17.52 2.83 -5.27
N GLU A 144 -18.75 2.36 -5.34
CA GLU A 144 -19.40 1.78 -4.19
C GLU A 144 -18.95 0.32 -4.07
N LEU A 145 -18.23 0.04 -2.99
CA LEU A 145 -17.82 -1.32 -2.68
C LEU A 145 -18.81 -1.90 -1.69
N GLN A 146 -19.34 -3.09 -2.01
CA GLN A 146 -20.16 -3.81 -1.06
C GLN A 146 -19.28 -4.38 0.03
N SER A 147 -19.29 -3.71 1.16
CA SER A 147 -18.66 -4.26 2.35
C SER A 147 -19.65 -5.20 3.02
N PRO A 148 -19.24 -6.43 3.36
CA PRO A 148 -20.09 -7.29 4.19
C PRO A 148 -20.39 -6.58 5.50
N PRO A 149 -21.56 -6.84 6.10
CA PRO A 149 -21.83 -6.28 7.41
C PRO A 149 -20.70 -6.61 8.37
N LEU A 150 -20.28 -5.62 9.13
CA LEU A 150 -19.29 -5.82 10.17
C LEU A 150 -19.97 -6.56 11.31
N SER A 151 -19.75 -7.82 11.36
CA SER A 151 -20.32 -8.64 12.42
C SER A 151 -19.23 -9.42 13.11
#